data_eebb499f48e30c8770e86734165d6f7c
#
_entry.id   eebb499f48e30c8770e86734165d6f7c
#
_cell.length_a   1.000
_cell.length_b   1.000
_cell.length_c   1.000
_cell.angle_alpha   90.00
_cell.angle_beta   90.00
_cell.angle_gamma   90.00
#
_symmetry.space_group_name_H-M   'P 1'
#
loop_
_entity.id
_entity.type
_entity.pdbx_description
1 polymer ?
#
loop_
_entity_poly.entity_id
_entity_poly.type
_entity_poly.pdbx_seq_one_letter_code
_entity_poly.pdbx_strand_id
1 'polypeptide(L)'
;MDNNVQNIRSGRALKGFGKVLSGLGLVIAAIGAILGGAVPVILVGVVRLIIGGRMSSAGGKKLQGAAQGGLAQAAMEQVLEGAEYRPGSCIDGGKFAGSGLGLPSADNVGGSGLVCGKYHGRPLEISNLELSNTQAYQNPETEVWEDRELPIFKGQWMAADLGRTLPCDVQAAPKGKLARLLGREGFASENPEFDRRFNVQCENPAAGQSLLSPRVMDQLLKMGSVYLSVKADGRVFAAIQTDDLLFDAGKGRPEGLTQRFVDQLRVFTDLLDAMKG
;
A
#
# COMPACT_ATOMS: atom_id res chain seq x y z
N MET A 1 23.37 44.17 -13.07
CA MET A 1 23.39 43.60 -14.44
C MET A 1 23.80 42.13 -14.48
N ASP A 2 23.99 41.47 -13.34
CA ASP A 2 24.57 40.10 -13.31
C ASP A 2 23.61 38.92 -13.16
N ASN A 3 22.35 39.19 -12.84
CA ASN A 3 21.38 38.08 -12.63
C ASN A 3 20.89 37.39 -13.91
N ASN A 4 21.02 38.05 -15.07
CA ASN A 4 20.58 37.50 -16.36
C ASN A 4 21.59 36.52 -16.99
N VAL A 5 22.87 36.64 -16.67
CA VAL A 5 23.93 35.77 -17.23
C VAL A 5 23.96 34.41 -16.52
N GLN A 6 23.64 34.36 -15.24
CA GLN A 6 23.56 33.08 -14.49
C GLN A 6 22.36 32.25 -14.92
N ASN A 7 21.21 32.85 -15.21
CA ASN A 7 20.03 32.14 -15.68
C ASN A 7 20.19 31.54 -17.09
N ILE A 8 21.00 32.19 -17.97
CA ILE A 8 21.26 31.65 -19.31
C ILE A 8 22.25 30.46 -19.27
N ARG A 9 23.21 30.47 -18.33
CA ARG A 9 24.16 29.37 -18.18
C ARG A 9 23.49 28.12 -17.57
N SER A 10 22.61 28.27 -16.60
CA SER A 10 21.85 27.16 -16.03
C SER A 10 20.86 26.54 -17.02
N GLY A 11 20.19 27.35 -17.84
CA GLY A 11 19.28 26.89 -18.89
C GLY A 11 19.96 26.13 -20.04
N ARG A 12 21.20 26.49 -20.40
CA ARG A 12 21.98 25.76 -21.41
C ARG A 12 22.55 24.46 -20.93
N ALA A 13 22.97 24.39 -19.67
CA ALA A 13 23.40 23.13 -19.05
C ALA A 13 22.25 22.10 -18.96
N LEU A 14 21.04 22.55 -18.61
CA LEU A 14 19.85 21.68 -18.57
C LEU A 14 19.44 21.17 -19.97
N LYS A 15 19.55 22.00 -21.03
CA LYS A 15 19.24 21.56 -22.40
C LYS A 15 20.27 20.62 -22.98
N GLY A 16 21.53 20.72 -22.57
CA GLY A 16 22.60 19.77 -22.96
C GLY A 16 22.41 18.40 -22.30
N PHE A 17 22.05 18.40 -21.05
CA PHE A 17 21.80 17.15 -20.26
C PHE A 17 20.57 16.39 -20.78
N GLY A 18 19.49 17.07 -21.13
CA GLY A 18 18.29 16.44 -21.70
C GLY A 18 18.55 15.75 -23.05
N LYS A 19 19.44 16.29 -23.89
CA LYS A 19 19.82 15.66 -25.17
C LYS A 19 20.72 14.44 -25.01
N VAL A 20 21.58 14.42 -24.01
CA VAL A 20 22.42 13.25 -23.69
C VAL A 20 21.57 12.13 -23.08
N LEU A 21 20.59 12.48 -22.22
CA LEU A 21 19.66 11.50 -21.63
C LEU A 21 18.75 10.86 -22.68
N SER A 22 18.22 11.67 -23.64
CA SER A 22 17.37 11.14 -24.71
C SER A 22 18.16 10.24 -25.68
N GLY A 23 19.43 10.57 -25.94
CA GLY A 23 20.33 9.74 -26.75
C GLY A 23 20.64 8.41 -26.11
N LEU A 24 20.92 8.36 -24.80
CA LEU A 24 21.19 7.11 -24.07
C LEU A 24 19.95 6.22 -23.97
N GLY A 25 18.76 6.82 -23.75
CA GLY A 25 17.49 6.09 -23.71
C GLY A 25 17.16 5.40 -25.04
N LEU A 26 17.44 6.10 -26.15
CA LEU A 26 17.24 5.55 -27.51
C LEU A 26 18.20 4.41 -27.84
N VAL A 27 19.45 4.50 -27.39
CA VAL A 27 20.44 3.42 -27.57
C VAL A 27 20.08 2.18 -26.77
N ILE A 28 19.59 2.35 -25.55
CA ILE A 28 19.15 1.23 -24.69
C ILE A 28 17.87 0.59 -25.23
N ALA A 29 16.93 1.37 -25.76
CA ALA A 29 15.73 0.86 -26.41
C ALA A 29 16.05 0.09 -27.71
N ALA A 30 17.03 0.58 -28.50
CA ALA A 30 17.48 -0.10 -29.72
C ALA A 30 18.18 -1.44 -29.40
N ILE A 31 18.99 -1.52 -28.34
CA ILE A 31 19.64 -2.75 -27.89
C ILE A 31 18.61 -3.75 -27.34
N GLY A 32 17.58 -3.27 -26.62
CA GLY A 32 16.49 -4.11 -26.11
C GLY A 32 15.64 -4.74 -27.21
N ALA A 33 15.38 -3.99 -28.28
CA ALA A 33 14.63 -4.47 -29.45
C ALA A 33 15.38 -5.55 -30.26
N ILE A 34 16.72 -5.49 -30.27
CA ILE A 34 17.58 -6.45 -31.01
C ILE A 34 17.70 -7.77 -30.23
N LEU A 35 17.59 -7.75 -28.90
CA LEU A 35 17.81 -8.93 -28.04
C LEU A 35 16.52 -9.70 -27.68
N GLY A 36 15.35 -9.34 -28.24
CA GLY A 36 14.11 -10.12 -28.17
C GLY A 36 13.52 -10.36 -26.77
N GLY A 37 13.98 -9.59 -25.75
CA GLY A 37 13.52 -9.75 -24.36
C GLY A 37 13.45 -8.41 -23.63
N ALA A 38 12.50 -7.55 -23.98
CA ALA A 38 12.60 -6.12 -23.76
C ALA A 38 12.38 -5.62 -22.32
N VAL A 39 11.61 -6.31 -21.47
CA VAL A 39 11.16 -5.74 -20.20
C VAL A 39 12.24 -5.70 -19.11
N PRO A 40 13.02 -6.74 -18.85
CA PRO A 40 14.00 -6.70 -17.76
C PRO A 40 15.21 -5.79 -18.04
N VAL A 41 15.60 -5.61 -19.32
CA VAL A 41 16.77 -4.79 -19.69
C VAL A 41 16.49 -3.31 -19.58
N ILE A 42 15.27 -2.86 -19.89
CA ILE A 42 14.85 -1.47 -19.72
C ILE A 42 14.80 -1.11 -18.23
N LEU A 43 14.29 -2.01 -17.38
CA LEU A 43 14.26 -1.83 -15.93
C LEU A 43 15.67 -1.69 -15.32
N VAL A 44 16.63 -2.53 -15.70
CA VAL A 44 18.01 -2.46 -15.22
C VAL A 44 18.72 -1.17 -15.68
N GLY A 45 18.43 -0.70 -16.90
CA GLY A 45 18.97 0.56 -17.42
C GLY A 45 18.48 1.78 -16.65
N VAL A 46 17.19 1.85 -16.34
CA VAL A 46 16.59 2.93 -15.55
C VAL A 46 17.11 2.93 -14.11
N VAL A 47 17.27 1.77 -13.51
CA VAL A 47 17.80 1.61 -12.14
C VAL A 47 19.28 2.06 -12.06
N ARG A 48 20.14 1.77 -13.04
CA ARG A 48 21.52 2.23 -13.06
C ARG A 48 21.67 3.75 -13.22
N LEU A 49 20.75 4.40 -13.93
CA LEU A 49 20.72 5.86 -14.07
C LEU A 49 20.44 6.59 -12.74
N ILE A 50 19.66 5.99 -11.86
CA ILE A 50 19.34 6.54 -10.54
C ILE A 50 20.54 6.49 -9.59
N ILE A 51 21.42 5.49 -9.72
CA ILE A 51 22.56 5.26 -8.81
C ILE A 51 23.74 6.19 -9.11
N GLY A 52 23.89 6.68 -10.36
CA GLY A 52 25.08 7.41 -10.83
C GLY A 52 25.11 8.91 -10.59
N GLY A 53 24.03 9.54 -10.15
CA GLY A 53 23.93 11.00 -10.11
C GLY A 53 23.59 11.58 -8.76
N ARG A 54 24.54 12.29 -8.12
CA ARG A 54 24.23 13.34 -7.14
C ARG A 54 23.49 14.47 -7.85
N MET A 55 22.17 14.34 -8.02
CA MET A 55 21.34 15.38 -8.64
C MET A 55 20.78 16.33 -7.58
N SER A 56 20.76 17.62 -7.92
CA SER A 56 20.20 18.70 -7.08
C SER A 56 18.75 18.38 -6.65
N SER A 57 18.43 18.72 -5.40
CA SER A 57 17.29 18.20 -4.61
C SER A 57 15.91 18.24 -5.23
N ALA A 58 15.61 19.11 -6.16
CA ALA A 58 14.27 19.21 -6.78
C ALA A 58 14.11 18.35 -8.06
N GLY A 59 15.14 18.25 -8.90
CA GLY A 59 15.13 17.41 -10.10
C GLY A 59 15.27 15.92 -9.78
N GLY A 60 16.05 15.60 -8.73
CA GLY A 60 16.25 14.23 -8.25
C GLY A 60 14.97 13.58 -7.71
N LYS A 61 14.16 14.31 -6.95
CA LYS A 61 12.88 13.82 -6.41
C LYS A 61 11.87 13.48 -7.52
N LYS A 62 11.78 14.30 -8.58
CA LYS A 62 10.87 14.01 -9.71
C LYS A 62 11.32 12.79 -10.51
N LEU A 63 12.61 12.63 -10.73
CA LEU A 63 13.15 11.48 -11.48
C LEU A 63 13.04 10.18 -10.66
N GLN A 64 13.28 10.26 -9.36
CA GLN A 64 13.11 9.15 -8.43
C GLN A 64 11.65 8.73 -8.36
N GLY A 65 10.71 9.68 -8.29
CA GLY A 65 9.27 9.40 -8.32
C GLY A 65 8.81 8.75 -9.63
N ALA A 66 9.32 9.20 -10.79
CA ALA A 66 8.98 8.60 -12.07
C ALA A 66 9.53 7.17 -12.22
N ALA A 67 10.75 6.92 -11.75
CA ALA A 67 11.35 5.58 -11.76
C ALA A 67 10.64 4.63 -10.80
N GLN A 68 10.28 5.11 -9.61
CA GLN A 68 9.51 4.37 -8.63
C GLN A 68 8.11 4.03 -9.17
N GLY A 69 7.46 4.97 -9.88
CA GLY A 69 6.20 4.72 -10.57
C GLY A 69 6.30 3.62 -11.63
N GLY A 70 7.37 3.59 -12.41
CA GLY A 70 7.60 2.53 -13.39
C GLY A 70 7.84 1.15 -12.76
N LEU A 71 8.55 1.09 -11.63
CA LEU A 71 8.75 -0.16 -10.87
C LEU A 71 7.44 -0.65 -10.25
N ALA A 72 6.64 0.27 -9.70
CA ALA A 72 5.32 -0.02 -9.17
C ALA A 72 4.40 -0.57 -10.27
N GLN A 73 4.36 0.08 -11.43
CA GLN A 73 3.57 -0.39 -12.58
C GLN A 73 3.96 -1.80 -12.99
N ALA A 74 5.26 -2.07 -13.15
CA ALA A 74 5.75 -3.41 -13.51
C ALA A 74 5.45 -4.48 -12.44
N ALA A 75 5.38 -4.11 -11.17
CA ALA A 75 4.99 -5.02 -10.10
C ALA A 75 3.48 -5.33 -10.15
N MET A 76 2.66 -4.30 -10.36
CA MET A 76 1.21 -4.45 -10.45
C MET A 76 0.77 -5.33 -11.61
N GLU A 77 1.38 -5.15 -12.80
CA GLU A 77 1.08 -5.94 -13.99
C GLU A 77 1.39 -7.43 -13.84
N GLN A 78 2.26 -7.81 -12.89
CA GLN A 78 2.53 -9.21 -12.55
C GLN A 78 1.46 -9.84 -11.66
N VAL A 79 0.66 -9.04 -10.95
CA VAL A 79 -0.28 -9.50 -9.92
C VAL A 79 -1.72 -9.24 -10.32
N LEU A 80 -1.99 -8.11 -10.98
CA LEU A 80 -3.33 -7.60 -11.23
C LEU A 80 -3.59 -7.38 -12.73
N GLU A 81 -4.81 -7.61 -13.15
CA GLU A 81 -5.30 -7.34 -14.50
C GLU A 81 -5.74 -5.87 -14.61
N GLY A 82 -5.27 -5.16 -15.64
CA GLY A 82 -5.67 -3.78 -15.92
C GLY A 82 -5.33 -2.81 -14.77
N ALA A 83 -4.19 -3.01 -14.13
CA ALA A 83 -3.78 -2.24 -12.97
C ALA A 83 -3.46 -0.78 -13.30
N GLU A 84 -3.95 0.13 -12.47
CA GLU A 84 -3.67 1.57 -12.50
C GLU A 84 -3.08 2.01 -11.17
N TYR A 85 -2.00 2.81 -11.21
CA TYR A 85 -1.35 3.37 -10.04
C TYR A 85 -1.55 4.88 -9.95
N ARG A 86 -2.06 5.34 -8.81
CA ARG A 86 -2.27 6.75 -8.48
C ARG A 86 -1.52 7.09 -7.19
N PRO A 87 -0.27 7.56 -7.28
CA PRO A 87 0.61 7.74 -6.12
C PRO A 87 0.08 8.73 -5.08
N GLY A 88 -0.63 9.78 -5.50
CA GLY A 88 -1.19 10.81 -4.62
C GLY A 88 -2.60 10.54 -4.12
N SER A 89 -3.18 9.37 -4.41
CA SER A 89 -4.55 9.02 -4.03
C SER A 89 -4.55 7.83 -3.06
N CYS A 90 -5.65 7.65 -2.34
CA CYS A 90 -5.93 6.47 -1.53
C CYS A 90 -7.35 5.97 -1.84
N ILE A 91 -7.71 4.82 -1.28
CA ILE A 91 -9.08 4.30 -1.35
C ILE A 91 -10.03 5.33 -0.68
N ASP A 92 -11.20 5.49 -1.26
CA ASP A 92 -12.19 6.49 -0.82
C ASP A 92 -12.58 6.34 0.65
N GLY A 93 -12.61 7.46 1.39
CA GLY A 93 -12.92 7.49 2.82
C GLY A 93 -14.34 6.97 3.15
N GLY A 94 -15.29 7.08 2.21
CA GLY A 94 -16.62 6.49 2.36
C GLY A 94 -16.59 4.96 2.42
N LYS A 95 -15.67 4.32 1.67
CA LYS A 95 -15.43 2.87 1.80
C LYS A 95 -14.83 2.51 3.15
N PHE A 96 -13.97 3.36 3.69
CA PHE A 96 -13.40 3.16 5.02
C PHE A 96 -14.50 3.19 6.11
N ALA A 97 -15.36 4.19 6.10
CA ALA A 97 -16.48 4.30 7.04
C ALA A 97 -17.42 3.09 6.98
N GLY A 98 -17.66 2.53 5.78
CA GLY A 98 -18.48 1.34 5.57
C GLY A 98 -17.74 0.00 5.75
N SER A 99 -16.44 0.01 5.99
CA SER A 99 -15.62 -1.21 6.02
C SER A 99 -15.90 -2.12 7.21
N GLY A 100 -16.18 -1.54 8.38
CA GLY A 100 -16.34 -2.31 9.62
C GLY A 100 -15.05 -2.97 10.10
N LEU A 101 -13.87 -2.42 9.78
CA LEU A 101 -12.57 -2.99 10.16
C LEU A 101 -12.29 -3.02 11.66
N GLY A 102 -13.10 -2.35 12.49
CA GLY A 102 -12.86 -2.29 13.94
C GLY A 102 -11.64 -1.46 14.33
N LEU A 103 -11.14 -0.63 13.42
CA LEU A 103 -10.11 0.36 13.70
C LEU A 103 -10.68 1.50 14.57
N PRO A 104 -9.84 2.19 15.36
CA PRO A 104 -10.30 3.35 16.13
C PRO A 104 -10.93 4.40 15.21
N SER A 105 -11.93 5.11 15.73
CA SER A 105 -12.50 6.27 15.04
C SER A 105 -11.41 7.35 14.86
N ALA A 106 -11.39 7.98 13.70
CA ALA A 106 -10.44 9.02 13.37
C ALA A 106 -11.16 10.23 12.78
N ASP A 107 -10.66 11.42 13.11
CA ASP A 107 -11.17 12.68 12.55
C ASP A 107 -10.71 12.81 11.09
N ASN A 108 -9.50 12.34 10.81
CA ASN A 108 -8.89 12.40 9.50
C ASN A 108 -8.57 10.99 8.97
N VAL A 109 -9.04 10.71 7.77
CA VAL A 109 -8.74 9.49 7.01
C VAL A 109 -8.01 9.90 5.75
N GLY A 110 -6.78 9.45 5.60
CA GLY A 110 -5.93 9.77 4.48
C GLY A 110 -5.08 8.57 4.05
N GLY A 111 -4.20 8.83 3.11
CA GLY A 111 -3.28 7.82 2.61
C GLY A 111 -2.72 8.19 1.25
N SER A 112 -2.06 7.23 0.61
CA SER A 112 -1.40 7.42 -0.68
C SER A 112 -1.20 6.09 -1.40
N GLY A 113 -0.71 6.14 -2.63
CA GLY A 113 -0.29 4.93 -3.33
C GLY A 113 -1.45 4.02 -3.75
N LEU A 114 -2.57 4.60 -4.22
CA LEU A 114 -3.72 3.83 -4.67
C LEU A 114 -3.39 2.97 -5.89
N VAL A 115 -3.62 1.70 -5.75
CA VAL A 115 -3.64 0.69 -6.81
C VAL A 115 -5.08 0.26 -7.04
N CYS A 116 -5.55 0.38 -8.28
CA CYS A 116 -6.82 -0.18 -8.73
C CYS A 116 -6.55 -1.22 -9.80
N GLY A 117 -7.25 -2.34 -9.76
CA GLY A 117 -7.12 -3.39 -10.77
C GLY A 117 -8.15 -4.49 -10.57
N LYS A 118 -7.95 -5.60 -11.25
CA LYS A 118 -8.76 -6.81 -11.04
C LYS A 118 -7.86 -7.96 -10.60
N TYR A 119 -8.37 -8.77 -9.71
CA TYR A 119 -7.76 -10.02 -9.31
C TYR A 119 -8.76 -11.16 -9.54
N HIS A 120 -8.42 -12.10 -10.41
CA HIS A 120 -9.35 -13.11 -10.94
C HIS A 120 -10.66 -12.51 -11.48
N GLY A 121 -10.54 -11.44 -12.27
CA GLY A 121 -11.66 -10.73 -12.89
C GLY A 121 -12.48 -9.85 -11.93
N ARG A 122 -12.15 -9.76 -10.62
CA ARG A 122 -12.89 -9.00 -9.60
C ARG A 122 -12.15 -7.73 -9.21
N PRO A 123 -12.87 -6.63 -8.92
CA PRO A 123 -12.25 -5.39 -8.52
C PRO A 123 -11.44 -5.57 -7.22
N LEU A 124 -10.25 -5.00 -7.22
CA LEU A 124 -9.35 -4.92 -6.08
C LEU A 124 -8.74 -3.52 -6.02
N GLU A 125 -8.80 -2.91 -4.86
CA GLU A 125 -8.12 -1.65 -4.55
C GLU A 125 -7.20 -1.87 -3.35
N ILE A 126 -5.99 -1.35 -3.43
CA ILE A 126 -5.01 -1.38 -2.33
C ILE A 126 -4.41 0.02 -2.20
N SER A 127 -4.25 0.52 -0.99
CA SER A 127 -3.52 1.77 -0.75
C SER A 127 -2.88 1.80 0.63
N ASN A 128 -2.02 2.78 0.87
CA ASN A 128 -1.64 3.16 2.23
C ASN A 128 -2.83 3.80 2.93
N LEU A 129 -2.92 3.62 4.24
CA LEU A 129 -3.94 4.19 5.12
C LEU A 129 -3.25 4.90 6.28
N GLU A 130 -3.63 6.13 6.51
CA GLU A 130 -3.20 6.95 7.64
C GLU A 130 -4.45 7.50 8.34
N LEU A 131 -4.57 7.23 9.64
CA LEU A 131 -5.64 7.73 10.48
C LEU A 131 -5.06 8.64 11.55
N SER A 132 -5.64 9.82 11.75
CA SER A 132 -5.24 10.75 12.80
C SER A 132 -6.44 11.42 13.45
N ASN A 133 -6.24 11.87 14.70
CA ASN A 133 -7.16 12.76 15.38
C ASN A 133 -6.54 14.14 15.51
N THR A 134 -7.39 15.16 15.44
CA THR A 134 -7.00 16.54 15.69
C THR A 134 -7.16 16.85 17.17
N GLN A 135 -6.09 17.30 17.82
CA GLN A 135 -6.10 17.72 19.21
C GLN A 135 -5.63 19.16 19.33
N ALA A 136 -6.44 20.00 19.97
CA ALA A 136 -6.02 21.34 20.34
C ALA A 136 -4.88 21.25 21.38
N TYR A 137 -3.79 21.95 21.11
CA TYR A 137 -2.60 22.01 21.94
C TYR A 137 -2.21 23.46 22.14
N GLN A 138 -1.99 23.86 23.38
CA GLN A 138 -1.48 25.19 23.68
C GLN A 138 0.06 25.15 23.61
N ASN A 139 0.63 25.91 22.69
CA ASN A 139 2.08 26.02 22.56
C ASN A 139 2.65 26.72 23.82
N PRO A 140 3.50 26.07 24.62
CA PRO A 140 3.98 26.63 25.88
C PRO A 140 4.91 27.85 25.72
N GLU A 141 5.44 28.09 24.51
CA GLU A 141 6.31 29.23 24.25
C GLU A 141 5.54 30.48 23.78
N THR A 142 4.45 30.27 23.05
CA THR A 142 3.67 31.35 22.41
C THR A 142 2.32 31.58 23.08
N GLU A 143 1.89 30.67 23.96
CA GLU A 143 0.55 30.62 24.58
C GLU A 143 -0.62 30.56 23.55
N VAL A 144 -0.33 30.36 22.27
CA VAL A 144 -1.32 30.24 21.20
C VAL A 144 -1.82 28.80 21.12
N TRP A 145 -3.12 28.66 20.89
CA TRP A 145 -3.72 27.37 20.63
C TRP A 145 -3.47 26.98 19.16
N GLU A 146 -2.90 25.81 18.98
CA GLU A 146 -2.58 25.20 17.67
C GLU A 146 -3.26 23.83 17.59
N ASP A 147 -3.67 23.44 16.38
CA ASP A 147 -4.18 22.10 16.13
C ASP A 147 -2.99 21.16 15.82
N ARG A 148 -2.94 20.05 16.56
CA ARG A 148 -1.93 19.00 16.37
C ARG A 148 -2.61 17.72 15.91
N GLU A 149 -2.11 17.15 14.81
CA GLU A 149 -2.51 15.83 14.39
C GLU A 149 -1.80 14.74 15.19
N LEU A 150 -2.59 13.86 15.80
CA LEU A 150 -2.11 12.68 16.50
C LEU A 150 -2.34 11.44 15.64
N PRO A 151 -1.30 10.78 15.15
CA PRO A 151 -1.45 9.57 14.37
C PRO A 151 -2.00 8.43 15.26
N ILE A 152 -3.04 7.74 14.76
CA ILE A 152 -3.69 6.62 15.42
C ILE A 152 -3.33 5.31 14.75
N PHE A 153 -3.32 5.31 13.41
CA PHE A 153 -3.03 4.14 12.60
C PHE A 153 -2.24 4.54 11.38
N LYS A 154 -1.27 3.71 11.03
CA LYS A 154 -0.52 3.80 9.78
C LYS A 154 -0.32 2.41 9.24
N GLY A 155 -0.54 2.26 7.93
CA GLY A 155 -0.37 0.95 7.33
C GLY A 155 -0.84 0.88 5.89
N GLN A 156 -1.19 -0.31 5.47
CA GLN A 156 -1.72 -0.61 4.15
C GLN A 156 -3.12 -1.19 4.29
N TRP A 157 -4.01 -0.94 3.35
CA TRP A 157 -5.33 -1.55 3.34
C TRP A 157 -5.84 -1.87 1.96
N MET A 158 -6.82 -2.77 1.92
CA MET A 158 -7.43 -3.35 0.74
C MET A 158 -8.94 -3.24 0.83
N ALA A 159 -9.58 -3.00 -0.34
CA ALA A 159 -11.00 -3.21 -0.57
C ALA A 159 -11.17 -4.14 -1.79
N ALA A 160 -11.90 -5.23 -1.64
CA ALA A 160 -12.08 -6.26 -2.66
C ALA A 160 -13.50 -6.85 -2.60
N ASP A 161 -13.80 -7.74 -3.54
CA ASP A 161 -15.05 -8.50 -3.60
C ASP A 161 -14.75 -10.00 -3.73
N LEU A 162 -15.31 -10.82 -2.82
CA LEU A 162 -15.21 -12.28 -2.87
C LEU A 162 -16.06 -12.88 -4.01
N GLY A 163 -17.09 -12.13 -4.47
CA GLY A 163 -18.09 -12.57 -5.43
C GLY A 163 -18.98 -13.70 -4.96
N ARG A 164 -19.14 -13.80 -3.67
CA ARG A 164 -20.13 -14.63 -3.00
C ARG A 164 -20.65 -13.88 -1.78
N THR A 165 -21.90 -14.13 -1.43
CA THR A 165 -22.50 -13.62 -0.20
C THR A 165 -22.19 -14.53 0.98
N LEU A 166 -22.23 -13.97 2.17
CA LEU A 166 -22.10 -14.67 3.46
C LEU A 166 -23.39 -14.53 4.25
N PRO A 167 -23.67 -15.45 5.19
CA PRO A 167 -24.86 -15.36 6.04
C PRO A 167 -24.86 -14.13 6.97
N CYS A 168 -23.70 -13.62 7.33
CA CYS A 168 -23.52 -12.43 8.16
C CYS A 168 -22.13 -11.83 7.95
N ASP A 169 -21.91 -10.65 8.53
CA ASP A 169 -20.59 -10.04 8.60
C ASP A 169 -19.65 -10.86 9.50
N VAL A 170 -18.39 -10.97 9.08
CA VAL A 170 -17.32 -11.59 9.86
C VAL A 170 -16.20 -10.61 10.04
N GLN A 171 -15.77 -10.37 11.27
CA GLN A 171 -14.67 -9.48 11.59
C GLN A 171 -13.60 -10.22 12.39
N ALA A 172 -12.34 -9.98 12.08
CA ALA A 172 -11.20 -10.44 12.86
C ALA A 172 -10.24 -9.26 13.10
N ALA A 173 -9.89 -9.03 14.36
CA ALA A 173 -9.01 -7.93 14.74
C ALA A 173 -7.94 -8.41 15.72
N PRO A 174 -6.74 -7.82 15.73
CA PRO A 174 -5.70 -8.17 16.69
C PRO A 174 -6.18 -7.94 18.14
N LYS A 175 -5.91 -8.90 19.02
CA LYS A 175 -6.20 -8.75 20.46
C LYS A 175 -5.23 -7.75 21.07
N GLY A 176 -5.70 -6.52 21.30
CA GLY A 176 -4.98 -5.51 22.09
C GLY A 176 -5.07 -5.78 23.59
N LYS A 177 -4.19 -5.14 24.38
CA LYS A 177 -4.23 -5.22 25.85
C LYS A 177 -5.59 -4.81 26.43
N LEU A 178 -6.26 -3.84 25.83
CA LEU A 178 -7.56 -3.31 26.25
C LEU A 178 -8.71 -4.28 25.96
N ALA A 179 -8.67 -5.00 24.84
CA ALA A 179 -9.69 -6.00 24.48
C ALA A 179 -9.72 -7.19 25.44
N ARG A 180 -8.55 -7.55 26.03
CA ARG A 180 -8.46 -8.56 27.09
C ARG A 180 -9.12 -8.11 28.39
N LEU A 181 -9.08 -6.81 28.67
CA LEU A 181 -9.68 -6.23 29.89
C LEU A 181 -11.20 -6.04 29.78
N LEU A 182 -11.74 -5.87 28.58
CA LEU A 182 -13.16 -5.60 28.36
C LEU A 182 -14.02 -6.87 28.18
N GLY A 183 -13.40 -8.06 28.25
CA GLY A 183 -14.13 -9.34 28.31
C GLY A 183 -15.03 -9.62 27.09
N ARG A 184 -14.77 -9.02 25.93
CA ARG A 184 -15.44 -9.42 24.70
C ARG A 184 -14.88 -10.76 24.26
N GLU A 185 -15.56 -11.83 24.66
CA GLU A 185 -15.29 -13.16 24.14
C GLU A 185 -15.73 -13.19 22.69
N GLY A 186 -14.75 -13.27 21.78
CA GLY A 186 -14.99 -13.57 20.39
C GLY A 186 -15.31 -15.06 20.22
N PHE A 187 -15.74 -15.42 19.07
CA PHE A 187 -15.85 -16.80 18.61
C PHE A 187 -14.49 -17.52 18.76
N ALA A 188 -14.48 -18.72 19.31
CA ALA A 188 -13.29 -19.56 19.39
C ALA A 188 -13.11 -20.35 18.09
N SER A 189 -11.90 -20.31 17.53
CA SER A 189 -11.54 -21.13 16.36
C SER A 189 -10.95 -22.47 16.79
N GLU A 190 -10.64 -23.33 15.83
CA GLU A 190 -9.91 -24.58 16.10
C GLU A 190 -8.38 -24.36 16.19
N ASN A 191 -7.90 -23.13 16.01
CA ASN A 191 -6.49 -22.78 16.04
C ASN A 191 -6.14 -21.95 17.30
N PRO A 192 -5.53 -22.54 18.34
CA PRO A 192 -5.21 -21.83 19.58
C PRO A 192 -4.23 -20.67 19.40
N GLU A 193 -3.35 -20.72 18.39
CA GLU A 193 -2.43 -19.61 18.11
C GLU A 193 -3.17 -18.42 17.51
N PHE A 194 -4.10 -18.68 16.61
CA PHE A 194 -4.98 -17.67 16.04
C PHE A 194 -5.84 -17.03 17.13
N ASP A 195 -6.49 -17.84 17.97
CA ASP A 195 -7.34 -17.37 19.08
C ASP A 195 -6.57 -16.52 20.10
N ARG A 196 -5.28 -16.79 20.29
CA ARG A 196 -4.44 -15.98 21.17
C ARG A 196 -4.17 -14.60 20.60
N ARG A 197 -4.09 -14.46 19.27
CA ARG A 197 -3.70 -13.22 18.57
C ARG A 197 -4.88 -12.42 18.05
N PHE A 198 -5.97 -13.07 17.69
CA PHE A 198 -7.12 -12.44 17.07
C PHE A 198 -8.39 -12.57 17.90
N ASN A 199 -9.23 -11.55 17.83
CA ASN A 199 -10.61 -11.59 18.28
C ASN A 199 -11.51 -11.61 17.05
N VAL A 200 -12.41 -12.61 16.98
CA VAL A 200 -13.37 -12.77 15.88
C VAL A 200 -14.75 -12.37 16.35
N GLN A 201 -15.44 -11.56 15.58
CA GLN A 201 -16.85 -11.18 15.81
C GLN A 201 -17.65 -11.66 14.61
N CYS A 202 -18.69 -12.45 14.88
CA CYS A 202 -19.60 -12.99 13.89
C CYS A 202 -20.92 -13.37 14.58
N GLU A 203 -22.06 -12.96 14.01
CA GLU A 203 -23.37 -13.31 14.56
C GLU A 203 -23.69 -14.79 14.36
N ASN A 204 -23.17 -15.40 13.30
CA ASN A 204 -23.35 -16.82 13.00
C ASN A 204 -22.03 -17.55 13.07
N PRO A 205 -21.78 -18.35 14.12
CA PRO A 205 -20.51 -19.09 14.29
C PRO A 205 -20.18 -20.00 13.11
N ALA A 206 -21.16 -20.64 12.48
CA ALA A 206 -20.91 -21.48 11.31
C ALA A 206 -20.40 -20.69 10.09
N ALA A 207 -20.87 -19.46 9.90
CA ALA A 207 -20.34 -18.58 8.86
C ALA A 207 -18.89 -18.17 9.17
N GLY A 208 -18.58 -17.87 10.44
CA GLY A 208 -17.23 -17.60 10.90
C GLY A 208 -16.28 -18.79 10.64
N GLN A 209 -16.68 -20.00 11.00
CA GLN A 209 -15.90 -21.23 10.76
C GLN A 209 -15.69 -21.49 9.26
N SER A 210 -16.73 -21.31 8.45
CA SER A 210 -16.63 -21.50 7.00
C SER A 210 -15.68 -20.52 6.34
N LEU A 211 -15.63 -19.25 6.79
CA LEU A 211 -14.73 -18.24 6.24
C LEU A 211 -13.30 -18.38 6.76
N LEU A 212 -13.15 -18.60 8.07
CA LEU A 212 -11.87 -18.70 8.76
C LEU A 212 -11.33 -20.15 8.69
N SER A 213 -11.17 -20.64 7.47
CA SER A 213 -10.50 -21.93 7.24
C SER A 213 -9.07 -21.89 7.79
N PRO A 214 -8.43 -23.06 8.04
CA PRO A 214 -7.03 -23.11 8.48
C PRO A 214 -6.09 -22.27 7.61
N ARG A 215 -6.31 -22.25 6.27
CA ARG A 215 -5.53 -21.46 5.34
C ARG A 215 -5.70 -19.96 5.55
N VAL A 216 -6.91 -19.49 5.83
CA VAL A 216 -7.20 -18.08 6.13
C VAL A 216 -6.55 -17.68 7.45
N MET A 217 -6.69 -18.51 8.49
CA MET A 217 -6.07 -18.25 9.78
C MET A 217 -4.55 -18.18 9.68
N ASP A 218 -3.92 -19.12 8.96
CA ASP A 218 -2.47 -19.12 8.73
C ASP A 218 -2.01 -17.86 7.98
N GLN A 219 -2.78 -17.41 6.98
CA GLN A 219 -2.46 -16.17 6.24
C GLN A 219 -2.57 -14.94 7.14
N LEU A 220 -3.63 -14.84 7.96
CA LEU A 220 -3.76 -13.74 8.91
C LEU A 220 -2.63 -13.73 9.95
N LEU A 221 -2.20 -14.91 10.43
CA LEU A 221 -1.06 -15.05 11.33
C LEU A 221 0.25 -14.55 10.70
N LYS A 222 0.48 -14.84 9.41
CA LYS A 222 1.64 -14.35 8.64
C LYS A 222 1.61 -12.83 8.44
N MET A 223 0.43 -12.26 8.19
CA MET A 223 0.24 -10.82 8.01
C MET A 223 0.52 -10.01 9.28
N GLY A 224 0.44 -10.62 10.45
CA GLY A 224 0.79 -10.00 11.73
C GLY A 224 -0.35 -9.16 12.32
N SER A 225 -0.17 -7.84 12.40
CA SER A 225 -1.20 -6.94 12.96
C SER A 225 -2.19 -6.54 11.86
N VAL A 226 -3.11 -7.44 11.54
CA VAL A 226 -4.10 -7.27 10.48
C VAL A 226 -5.51 -7.19 11.05
N TYR A 227 -6.31 -6.27 10.53
CA TYR A 227 -7.74 -6.11 10.73
C TYR A 227 -8.45 -6.61 9.49
N LEU A 228 -9.41 -7.49 9.64
CA LEU A 228 -10.21 -8.07 8.55
C LEU A 228 -11.69 -7.81 8.81
N SER A 229 -12.41 -7.42 7.77
CA SER A 229 -13.87 -7.38 7.76
C SER A 229 -14.38 -7.94 6.44
N VAL A 230 -15.20 -8.95 6.51
CA VAL A 230 -15.90 -9.52 5.36
C VAL A 230 -17.39 -9.30 5.57
N LYS A 231 -17.98 -8.53 4.68
CA LYS A 231 -19.40 -8.16 4.76
C LYS A 231 -20.28 -9.27 4.19
N ALA A 232 -21.53 -9.34 4.65
CA ALA A 232 -22.51 -10.30 4.16
C ALA A 232 -22.72 -10.23 2.63
N ASP A 233 -22.55 -9.06 2.03
CA ASP A 233 -22.65 -8.84 0.59
C ASP A 233 -21.40 -9.31 -0.21
N GLY A 234 -20.38 -9.82 0.46
CA GLY A 234 -19.15 -10.34 -0.16
C GLY A 234 -18.02 -9.31 -0.28
N ARG A 235 -18.23 -8.05 0.13
CA ARG A 235 -17.12 -7.09 0.20
C ARG A 235 -16.12 -7.47 1.28
N VAL A 236 -14.85 -7.38 0.94
CA VAL A 236 -13.72 -7.68 1.84
C VAL A 236 -12.92 -6.43 2.06
N PHE A 237 -12.62 -6.16 3.31
CA PHE A 237 -11.70 -5.11 3.72
C PHE A 237 -10.63 -5.72 4.64
N ALA A 238 -9.37 -5.40 4.37
CA ALA A 238 -8.27 -5.79 5.26
C ALA A 238 -7.31 -4.62 5.43
N ALA A 239 -6.86 -4.37 6.65
CA ALA A 239 -5.86 -3.35 6.95
C ALA A 239 -4.73 -3.94 7.78
N ILE A 240 -3.49 -3.70 7.38
CA ILE A 240 -2.28 -4.17 8.04
C ILE A 240 -1.61 -2.96 8.68
N GLN A 241 -1.39 -2.99 9.99
CA GLN A 241 -0.60 -1.97 10.66
C GLN A 241 0.89 -2.21 10.39
N THR A 242 1.52 -1.28 9.69
CA THR A 242 2.93 -1.38 9.29
C THR A 242 3.52 0.00 8.97
N ASP A 243 4.81 0.16 9.19
CA ASP A 243 5.58 1.30 8.70
C ASP A 243 6.09 1.09 7.26
N ASP A 244 5.97 -0.13 6.73
CA ASP A 244 6.34 -0.48 5.35
C ASP A 244 5.20 -0.07 4.41
N LEU A 245 5.29 1.14 3.86
CA LEU A 245 4.29 1.67 2.95
C LEU A 245 4.41 1.04 1.55
N LEU A 246 3.27 0.95 0.86
CA LEU A 246 3.20 0.46 -0.52
C LEU A 246 4.14 1.27 -1.41
N PHE A 247 4.95 0.53 -2.16
CA PHE A 247 5.85 1.08 -3.16
C PHE A 247 6.85 2.12 -2.62
N ASP A 248 7.09 2.13 -1.32
CA ASP A 248 8.16 2.96 -0.76
C ASP A 248 9.51 2.28 -1.00
N ALA A 249 10.34 2.92 -1.82
CA ALA A 249 11.71 2.46 -2.08
C ALA A 249 12.59 2.52 -0.83
N GLY A 250 12.23 3.35 0.15
CA GLY A 250 13.01 3.56 1.37
C GLY A 250 14.46 3.95 1.07
N LYS A 251 15.37 3.53 1.96
CA LYS A 251 16.83 3.66 1.78
C LYS A 251 17.46 2.39 1.16
N GLY A 252 16.64 1.48 0.64
CA GLY A 252 17.07 0.19 0.10
C GLY A 252 17.80 0.29 -1.24
N ARG A 253 18.47 -0.79 -1.62
CA ARG A 253 19.08 -0.91 -2.95
C ARG A 253 17.98 -1.08 -3.98
N PRO A 254 18.13 -0.52 -5.21
CA PRO A 254 17.15 -0.65 -6.29
C PRO A 254 16.92 -2.09 -6.75
N GLU A 255 17.93 -2.93 -6.59
CA GLU A 255 17.87 -4.35 -6.94
C GLU A 255 16.87 -5.06 -6.01
N GLY A 256 15.87 -5.69 -6.60
CA GLY A 256 14.81 -6.39 -5.85
C GLY A 256 13.59 -5.54 -5.47
N LEU A 257 13.57 -4.23 -5.77
CA LEU A 257 12.39 -3.38 -5.44
C LEU A 257 11.12 -3.85 -6.13
N THR A 258 11.21 -4.27 -7.39
CA THR A 258 10.03 -4.80 -8.11
C THR A 258 9.48 -6.03 -7.40
N GLN A 259 10.36 -6.97 -6.99
CA GLN A 259 9.93 -8.16 -6.27
C GLN A 259 9.31 -7.80 -4.91
N ARG A 260 9.92 -6.88 -4.16
CA ARG A 260 9.34 -6.38 -2.91
C ARG A 260 7.95 -5.79 -3.12
N PHE A 261 7.75 -5.02 -4.19
CA PHE A 261 6.46 -4.43 -4.52
C PHE A 261 5.43 -5.50 -4.92
N VAL A 262 5.86 -6.53 -5.66
CA VAL A 262 5.05 -7.72 -5.95
C VAL A 262 4.65 -8.42 -4.65
N ASP A 263 5.59 -8.61 -3.73
CA ASP A 263 5.34 -9.30 -2.46
C ASP A 263 4.37 -8.50 -1.57
N GLN A 264 4.46 -7.15 -1.57
CA GLN A 264 3.49 -6.30 -0.87
C GLN A 264 2.06 -6.49 -1.39
N LEU A 265 1.87 -6.60 -2.72
CA LEU A 265 0.55 -6.86 -3.31
C LEU A 265 0.08 -8.29 -3.03
N ARG A 266 0.98 -9.28 -3.09
CA ARG A 266 0.67 -10.69 -2.85
C ARG A 266 0.16 -10.96 -1.45
N VAL A 267 0.58 -10.21 -0.46
CA VAL A 267 0.04 -10.35 0.90
C VAL A 267 -1.48 -10.30 0.91
N PHE A 268 -2.08 -9.40 0.12
CA PHE A 268 -3.53 -9.25 0.03
C PHE A 268 -4.16 -10.26 -0.92
N THR A 269 -3.54 -10.56 -2.05
CA THR A 269 -4.10 -11.55 -3.00
C THR A 269 -4.04 -12.97 -2.45
N ASP A 270 -3.00 -13.33 -1.69
CA ASP A 270 -2.91 -14.62 -1.00
C ASP A 270 -4.00 -14.77 0.05
N LEU A 271 -4.39 -13.68 0.73
CA LEU A 271 -5.53 -13.70 1.65
C LEU A 271 -6.84 -13.95 0.90
N LEU A 272 -7.07 -13.30 -0.24
CA LEU A 272 -8.24 -13.52 -1.08
C LEU A 272 -8.29 -14.96 -1.61
N ASP A 273 -7.16 -15.54 -2.00
CA ASP A 273 -7.08 -16.93 -2.45
C ASP A 273 -7.33 -17.93 -1.32
N ALA A 274 -6.85 -17.63 -0.11
CA ALA A 274 -7.16 -18.44 1.05
C ALA A 274 -8.67 -18.48 1.37
N MET A 275 -9.39 -17.39 1.08
CA MET A 275 -10.84 -17.27 1.32
C MET A 275 -11.69 -17.95 0.25
N LYS A 276 -11.15 -18.23 -0.94
CA LYS A 276 -11.88 -18.88 -2.04
C LYS A 276 -12.01 -20.39 -1.90
N GLY A 277 -11.10 -20.98 -1.18
CA GLY A 277 -11.02 -22.42 -0.95
C GLY A 277 -11.99 -22.89 0.06
#